data_d0134b95cff96fe4f25aec0c461b4138
#
_entry.id   d0134b95cff96fe4f25aec0c461b4138
#
_cell.length_a   1.000
_cell.length_b   1.000
_cell.length_c   1.000
_cell.angle_alpha   90.00
_cell.angle_beta   90.00
_cell.angle_gamma   90.00
#
_symmetry.space_group_name_H-M   'P 1'
#
loop_
_entity.id
_entity.type
_entity.pdbx_description
1 polymer ?
#
loop_
_entity_poly.entity_id
_entity_poly.type
_entity_poly.pdbx_seq_one_letter_code
_entity_poly.pdbx_strand_id
1 'polypeptide(L)'
;MTTIEILKKAKALELSSAPLTTEQKNTAIMLCADALCKNAAEILKANAKDVENARGKISEVMIDRLRLDETRIAAMADGMRAVAQLPDPVGRVLEDIKRADGLDIKKISVPMGVVAIIYESRPNVTSDAAALCFKSGNICILRSGKEAYGSARAIVTALKKGLITAGLSEDYVNLIEDTTRASANELMTAEGYVDLLIPRGGKGLIKACVENATVPCIETGTGICHIYIDKSANIEKALKIVNNAKTSRPSVCNAAEVCLVHKDIAAEFLPRLAEIFKDRVEIRGDKAVCKIINAVPAAEEDFDTEFLDYIMAVGVAESLEDAERHIALHSTHHSDCIVTEDMAAAAHFTARVDSAAVYVNASTRFTDGGEFGLGCEMGISTQKLHARGPMGLCELNTYKYVINGNGHIR
;
A
#
# COMPACT_ATOMS: atom_id res chain seq x y z
N MET A 1 19.31 -13.40 17.15
CA MET A 1 18.35 -14.55 17.17
C MET A 1 18.16 -15.08 15.76
N THR A 2 17.97 -16.38 15.60
CA THR A 2 17.58 -16.94 14.30
C THR A 2 16.14 -16.58 13.96
N THR A 3 15.77 -16.65 12.67
CA THR A 3 14.39 -16.39 12.22
C THR A 3 13.38 -17.27 13.00
N ILE A 4 13.67 -18.57 13.13
CA ILE A 4 12.77 -19.51 13.82
C ILE A 4 12.62 -19.22 15.32
N GLU A 5 13.64 -18.73 16.00
CA GLU A 5 13.54 -18.32 17.41
C GLU A 5 12.62 -17.11 17.57
N ILE A 6 12.69 -16.13 16.65
CA ILE A 6 11.81 -14.96 16.63
C ILE A 6 10.36 -15.39 16.37
N LEU A 7 10.15 -16.28 15.39
CA LEU A 7 8.82 -16.80 15.05
C LEU A 7 8.18 -17.57 16.22
N LYS A 8 8.97 -18.42 16.92
CA LYS A 8 8.50 -19.13 18.11
C LYS A 8 8.07 -18.20 19.23
N LYS A 9 8.84 -17.12 19.49
CA LYS A 9 8.47 -16.11 20.49
C LYS A 9 7.18 -15.38 20.13
N ALA A 10 7.04 -14.95 18.87
CA ALA A 10 5.84 -14.29 18.40
C ALA A 10 4.60 -15.20 18.54
N LYS A 11 4.70 -16.47 18.11
CA LYS A 11 3.58 -17.42 18.22
C LYS A 11 3.25 -17.77 19.67
N ALA A 12 4.25 -17.88 20.54
CA ALA A 12 4.02 -18.09 21.98
C ALA A 12 3.30 -16.90 22.63
N LEU A 13 3.64 -15.66 22.24
CA LEU A 13 2.96 -14.47 22.72
C LEU A 13 1.49 -14.43 22.25
N GLU A 14 1.25 -14.73 20.96
CA GLU A 14 -0.12 -14.80 20.40
C GLU A 14 -1.00 -15.77 21.19
N LEU A 15 -0.48 -16.97 21.47
CA LEU A 15 -1.23 -18.02 22.15
C LEU A 15 -1.45 -17.74 23.63
N SER A 16 -0.59 -16.98 24.28
CA SER A 16 -0.61 -16.75 25.74
C SER A 16 -1.20 -15.39 26.14
N SER A 17 -1.23 -14.40 25.23
CA SER A 17 -1.69 -13.07 25.57
C SER A 17 -3.21 -12.95 25.61
N ALA A 18 -3.74 -12.32 26.64
CA ALA A 18 -5.13 -11.89 26.66
C ALA A 18 -5.35 -10.76 25.64
N PRO A 19 -6.54 -10.67 25.03
CA PRO A 19 -6.87 -9.56 24.13
C PRO A 19 -6.69 -8.21 24.85
N LEU A 20 -5.94 -7.29 24.24
CA LEU A 20 -5.75 -5.94 24.74
C LEU A 20 -7.01 -5.11 24.53
N THR A 21 -7.33 -4.24 25.49
CA THR A 21 -8.39 -3.25 25.31
C THR A 21 -7.97 -2.17 24.32
N THR A 22 -8.95 -1.47 23.73
CA THR A 22 -8.70 -0.32 22.84
C THR A 22 -7.82 0.73 23.53
N GLU A 23 -8.07 1.02 24.82
CA GLU A 23 -7.31 2.00 25.60
C GLU A 23 -5.84 1.56 25.76
N GLN A 24 -5.58 0.29 26.10
CA GLN A 24 -4.22 -0.25 26.20
C GLN A 24 -3.48 -0.14 24.88
N LYS A 25 -4.13 -0.49 23.77
CA LYS A 25 -3.55 -0.35 22.43
C LYS A 25 -3.24 1.10 22.08
N ASN A 26 -4.18 2.01 22.31
CA ASN A 26 -3.98 3.43 22.02
C ASN A 26 -2.84 4.02 22.84
N THR A 27 -2.80 3.77 24.14
CA THR A 27 -1.73 4.23 25.04
C THR A 27 -0.36 3.71 24.58
N ALA A 28 -0.27 2.43 24.23
CA ALA A 28 0.99 1.85 23.78
C ALA A 28 1.47 2.47 22.45
N ILE A 29 0.58 2.68 21.49
CA ILE A 29 0.94 3.33 20.21
C ILE A 29 1.41 4.76 20.43
N MET A 30 0.75 5.52 21.31
CA MET A 30 1.17 6.90 21.65
C MET A 30 2.56 6.90 22.29
N LEU A 31 2.84 5.99 23.21
CA LEU A 31 4.16 5.86 23.84
C LEU A 31 5.24 5.40 22.83
N CYS A 32 4.88 4.55 21.86
CA CYS A 32 5.78 4.18 20.76
C CYS A 32 6.09 5.39 19.86
N ALA A 33 5.09 6.20 19.51
CA ALA A 33 5.29 7.43 18.73
C ALA A 33 6.20 8.43 19.45
N ASP A 34 6.01 8.62 20.76
CA ASP A 34 6.86 9.47 21.59
C ASP A 34 8.29 8.93 21.69
N ALA A 35 8.45 7.59 21.77
CA ALA A 35 9.75 6.94 21.78
C ALA A 35 10.49 7.12 20.45
N LEU A 36 9.80 7.11 19.30
CA LEU A 36 10.41 7.46 18.00
C LEU A 36 11.00 8.86 18.00
N CYS A 37 10.22 9.86 18.43
CA CYS A 37 10.68 11.24 18.50
C CYS A 37 11.88 11.40 19.46
N LYS A 38 11.82 10.76 20.65
CA LYS A 38 12.90 10.80 21.66
C LYS A 38 14.21 10.14 21.18
N ASN A 39 14.12 9.15 20.29
CA ASN A 39 15.28 8.45 19.74
C ASN A 39 15.64 8.91 18.31
N ALA A 40 15.12 10.05 17.83
CA ALA A 40 15.33 10.55 16.47
C ALA A 40 16.80 10.65 16.09
N ALA A 41 17.64 11.17 16.96
CA ALA A 41 19.10 11.32 16.72
C ALA A 41 19.78 9.96 16.45
N GLU A 42 19.42 8.92 17.20
CA GLU A 42 19.98 7.56 17.00
C GLU A 42 19.48 6.94 15.69
N ILE A 43 18.20 7.15 15.36
CA ILE A 43 17.60 6.70 14.11
C ILE A 43 18.26 7.40 12.92
N LEU A 44 18.42 8.71 12.96
CA LEU A 44 19.09 9.49 11.90
C LEU A 44 20.55 9.08 11.72
N LYS A 45 21.27 8.80 12.81
CA LYS A 45 22.65 8.29 12.76
C LYS A 45 22.73 6.93 12.07
N ALA A 46 21.82 6.02 12.36
CA ALA A 46 21.73 4.73 11.69
C ALA A 46 21.36 4.88 10.21
N ASN A 47 20.40 5.73 9.91
CA ASN A 47 19.94 6.00 8.55
C ASN A 47 21.03 6.63 7.67
N ALA A 48 21.82 7.57 8.20
CA ALA A 48 22.91 8.17 7.46
C ALA A 48 23.93 7.11 7.00
N LYS A 49 24.23 6.10 7.83
CA LYS A 49 25.10 4.97 7.45
C LYS A 49 24.49 4.09 6.38
N ASP A 50 23.18 3.79 6.49
CA ASP A 50 22.46 3.01 5.50
C ASP A 50 22.48 3.72 4.14
N VAL A 51 22.19 5.03 4.11
CA VAL A 51 22.24 5.86 2.89
C VAL A 51 23.64 5.90 2.29
N GLU A 52 24.69 6.10 3.10
CA GLU A 52 26.08 6.09 2.63
C GLU A 52 26.46 4.74 2.01
N ASN A 53 26.11 3.64 2.69
CA ASN A 53 26.39 2.28 2.21
C ASN A 53 25.60 1.91 0.94
N ALA A 54 24.44 2.53 0.70
CA ALA A 54 23.57 2.28 -0.45
C ALA A 54 23.97 3.09 -1.70
N ARG A 55 24.70 4.20 -1.54
CA ARG A 55 25.13 5.04 -2.67
C ARG A 55 25.90 4.24 -3.71
N GLY A 56 25.53 4.46 -4.98
CA GLY A 56 26.12 3.74 -6.14
C GLY A 56 25.69 2.27 -6.27
N LYS A 57 24.86 1.74 -5.35
CA LYS A 57 24.33 0.37 -5.39
C LYS A 57 22.84 0.31 -5.72
N ILE A 58 22.10 1.37 -5.41
CA ILE A 58 20.68 1.54 -5.74
C ILE A 58 20.48 2.88 -6.44
N SER A 59 19.33 3.06 -7.12
CA SER A 59 19.04 4.32 -7.83
C SER A 59 18.84 5.49 -6.86
N GLU A 60 19.00 6.73 -7.35
CA GLU A 60 18.77 7.94 -6.54
C GLU A 60 17.32 8.02 -6.02
N VAL A 61 16.36 7.54 -6.77
CA VAL A 61 14.95 7.42 -6.34
C VAL A 61 14.83 6.50 -5.11
N MET A 62 15.56 5.39 -5.10
CA MET A 62 15.59 4.47 -3.96
C MET A 62 16.37 5.06 -2.77
N ILE A 63 17.40 5.87 -3.04
CA ILE A 63 18.12 6.62 -2.00
C ILE A 63 17.19 7.65 -1.33
N ASP A 64 16.37 8.38 -2.11
CA ASP A 64 15.38 9.31 -1.53
C ASP A 64 14.34 8.58 -0.66
N ARG A 65 13.87 7.41 -1.11
CA ARG A 65 12.95 6.56 -0.31
C ARG A 65 13.59 6.08 1.00
N LEU A 66 14.90 5.78 0.98
CA LEU A 66 15.66 5.28 2.13
C LEU A 66 15.96 6.39 3.15
N ARG A 67 16.14 7.63 2.68
CA ARG A 67 16.58 8.75 3.51
C ARG A 67 15.50 9.16 4.52
N LEU A 68 15.92 9.36 5.77
CA LEU A 68 15.14 9.99 6.83
C LEU A 68 15.75 11.35 7.20
N ASP A 69 14.89 12.23 7.67
CA ASP A 69 15.20 13.49 8.34
C ASP A 69 14.25 13.66 9.53
N GLU A 70 14.41 14.71 10.31
CA GLU A 70 13.57 15.00 11.48
C GLU A 70 12.09 15.13 11.10
N THR A 71 11.79 15.74 9.96
CA THR A 71 10.42 15.91 9.46
C THR A 71 9.79 14.57 9.12
N ARG A 72 10.53 13.68 8.45
CA ARG A 72 10.04 12.33 8.12
C ARG A 72 9.83 11.48 9.37
N ILE A 73 10.70 11.59 10.40
CA ILE A 73 10.50 10.89 11.68
C ILE A 73 9.28 11.44 12.43
N ALA A 74 9.09 12.76 12.44
CA ALA A 74 7.90 13.37 13.02
C ALA A 74 6.62 12.89 12.31
N ALA A 75 6.63 12.86 10.98
CA ALA A 75 5.51 12.34 10.18
C ALA A 75 5.21 10.85 10.47
N MET A 76 6.24 10.01 10.69
CA MET A 76 6.06 8.62 11.13
C MET A 76 5.35 8.54 12.48
N ALA A 77 5.78 9.36 13.45
CA ALA A 77 5.14 9.43 14.77
C ALA A 77 3.70 9.94 14.70
N ASP A 78 3.43 10.94 13.86
CA ASP A 78 2.08 11.48 13.65
C ASP A 78 1.17 10.46 12.96
N GLY A 79 1.67 9.69 12.00
CA GLY A 79 0.96 8.56 11.41
C GLY A 79 0.56 7.53 12.46
N MET A 80 1.47 7.15 13.38
CA MET A 80 1.14 6.26 14.49
C MET A 80 0.07 6.86 15.42
N ARG A 81 0.16 8.16 15.75
CA ARG A 81 -0.86 8.86 16.55
C ARG A 81 -2.22 8.86 15.86
N ALA A 82 -2.25 9.06 14.54
CA ALA A 82 -3.48 8.98 13.75
C ALA A 82 -4.09 7.57 13.83
N VAL A 83 -3.29 6.51 13.68
CA VAL A 83 -3.75 5.12 13.85
C VAL A 83 -4.32 4.87 15.25
N ALA A 84 -3.73 5.43 16.31
CA ALA A 84 -4.26 5.30 17.66
C ALA A 84 -5.68 5.88 17.81
N GLN A 85 -6.01 6.93 17.06
CA GLN A 85 -7.34 7.57 17.09
C GLN A 85 -8.40 6.84 16.26
N LEU A 86 -8.00 5.93 15.36
CA LEU A 86 -8.96 5.18 14.55
C LEU A 86 -9.78 4.21 15.42
N PRO A 87 -11.02 3.92 15.02
CA PRO A 87 -11.84 2.90 15.66
C PRO A 87 -11.11 1.55 15.72
N ASP A 88 -11.20 0.88 16.86
CA ASP A 88 -10.62 -0.46 17.01
C ASP A 88 -11.37 -1.46 16.11
N PRO A 89 -10.69 -2.17 15.22
CA PRO A 89 -11.34 -3.13 14.34
C PRO A 89 -11.70 -4.44 15.07
N VAL A 90 -11.04 -4.75 16.19
CA VAL A 90 -11.21 -6.05 16.88
C VAL A 90 -12.52 -6.08 17.66
N GLY A 91 -13.26 -7.16 17.52
CA GLY A 91 -14.54 -7.38 18.21
C GLY A 91 -15.75 -6.68 17.58
N ARG A 92 -15.58 -5.96 16.46
CA ARG A 92 -16.70 -5.36 15.73
C ARG A 92 -17.68 -6.44 15.27
N VAL A 93 -18.97 -6.25 15.52
CA VAL A 93 -20.02 -7.09 14.94
C VAL A 93 -20.21 -6.70 13.48
N LEU A 94 -19.87 -7.60 12.57
CA LEU A 94 -19.99 -7.40 11.12
C LEU A 94 -21.38 -7.82 10.62
N GLU A 95 -21.97 -8.82 11.27
CA GLU A 95 -23.30 -9.35 10.95
C GLU A 95 -23.93 -9.93 12.22
N ASP A 96 -25.23 -9.70 12.41
CA ASP A 96 -26.02 -10.20 13.56
C ASP A 96 -27.27 -10.91 13.01
N ILE A 97 -27.30 -12.23 13.12
CA ILE A 97 -28.37 -13.08 12.61
C ILE A 97 -29.11 -13.71 13.79
N LYS A 98 -30.37 -13.34 13.97
CA LYS A 98 -31.25 -13.93 14.97
C LYS A 98 -32.22 -14.89 14.30
N ARG A 99 -32.09 -16.17 14.61
CA ARG A 99 -32.98 -17.20 14.08
C ARG A 99 -34.32 -17.23 14.84
N ALA A 100 -35.34 -17.68 14.17
CA ALA A 100 -36.70 -17.80 14.76
C ALA A 100 -36.76 -18.78 15.95
N ASP A 101 -35.87 -19.77 16.01
CA ASP A 101 -35.71 -20.72 17.10
C ASP A 101 -34.95 -20.18 18.30
N GLY A 102 -34.46 -18.91 18.24
CA GLY A 102 -33.73 -18.25 19.33
C GLY A 102 -32.21 -18.40 19.28
N LEU A 103 -31.66 -19.09 18.28
CA LEU A 103 -30.22 -19.15 18.08
C LEU A 103 -29.70 -17.78 17.62
N ASP A 104 -28.74 -17.21 18.35
CA ASP A 104 -28.10 -15.92 18.06
C ASP A 104 -26.71 -16.17 17.44
N ILE A 105 -26.51 -15.72 16.20
CA ILE A 105 -25.28 -15.91 15.43
C ILE A 105 -24.68 -14.55 15.12
N LYS A 106 -23.48 -14.26 15.65
CA LYS A 106 -22.75 -13.03 15.35
C LYS A 106 -21.47 -13.34 14.60
N LYS A 107 -21.28 -12.64 13.49
CA LYS A 107 -20.00 -12.58 12.78
C LYS A 107 -19.20 -11.44 13.36
N ILE A 108 -18.07 -11.72 14.00
CA ILE A 108 -17.24 -10.70 14.66
C ILE A 108 -15.85 -10.65 14.06
N SER A 109 -15.29 -9.45 13.98
CA SER A 109 -13.92 -9.20 13.50
C SER A 109 -12.90 -9.66 14.55
N VAL A 110 -11.84 -10.34 14.09
CA VAL A 110 -10.73 -10.84 14.92
C VAL A 110 -9.41 -10.60 14.21
N PRO A 111 -8.27 -10.51 14.95
CA PRO A 111 -6.95 -10.42 14.34
C PRO A 111 -6.66 -11.58 13.38
N MET A 112 -5.78 -11.38 12.40
CA MET A 112 -5.20 -12.46 11.60
C MET A 112 -4.32 -13.36 12.46
N GLY A 113 -3.51 -12.79 13.37
CA GLY A 113 -2.56 -13.48 14.22
C GLY A 113 -1.15 -12.90 14.09
N VAL A 114 -0.20 -13.66 13.59
CA VAL A 114 1.17 -13.21 13.32
C VAL A 114 1.27 -12.74 11.86
N VAL A 115 1.53 -11.44 11.66
CA VAL A 115 1.66 -10.82 10.34
C VAL A 115 3.12 -10.53 10.05
N ALA A 116 3.65 -11.11 8.97
CA ALA A 116 5.01 -10.89 8.51
C ALA A 116 5.03 -9.87 7.35
N ILE A 117 5.92 -8.89 7.44
CA ILE A 117 6.09 -7.87 6.40
C ILE A 117 7.53 -7.91 5.89
N ILE A 118 7.71 -8.20 4.59
CA ILE A 118 9.00 -8.15 3.91
C ILE A 118 9.04 -6.87 3.08
N TYR A 119 10.00 -5.96 3.35
CA TYR A 119 10.04 -4.66 2.68
C TYR A 119 11.44 -4.21 2.31
N GLU A 120 11.52 -3.33 1.30
CA GLU A 120 12.75 -2.80 0.73
C GLU A 120 12.80 -1.28 0.87
N SER A 121 14.00 -0.71 1.16
CA SER A 121 14.35 0.72 1.06
C SER A 121 13.31 1.72 1.61
N ARG A 122 12.52 1.34 2.60
CA ARG A 122 11.42 2.16 3.15
C ARG A 122 11.39 2.10 4.67
N PRO A 123 12.24 2.86 5.38
CA PRO A 123 12.29 2.82 6.85
C PRO A 123 10.96 3.17 7.52
N ASN A 124 10.14 4.04 6.93
CA ASN A 124 8.81 4.39 7.44
C ASN A 124 7.85 3.19 7.54
N VAL A 125 7.98 2.20 6.64
CA VAL A 125 7.16 0.98 6.70
C VAL A 125 7.31 0.26 8.04
N THR A 126 8.47 0.40 8.70
CA THR A 126 8.74 -0.19 10.02
C THR A 126 7.73 0.30 11.07
N SER A 127 7.50 1.62 11.14
CA SER A 127 6.56 2.22 12.11
C SER A 127 5.10 2.02 11.70
N ASP A 128 4.81 2.18 10.40
CA ASP A 128 3.46 2.08 9.86
C ASP A 128 2.91 0.65 10.06
N ALA A 129 3.71 -0.35 9.67
CA ALA A 129 3.36 -1.76 9.84
C ALA A 129 3.21 -2.15 11.32
N ALA A 130 4.13 -1.70 12.17
CA ALA A 130 4.05 -1.98 13.61
C ALA A 130 2.78 -1.40 14.23
N ALA A 131 2.43 -0.13 13.90
CA ALA A 131 1.24 0.52 14.44
C ALA A 131 -0.05 -0.16 13.97
N LEU A 132 -0.16 -0.45 12.66
CA LEU A 132 -1.33 -1.09 12.07
C LEU A 132 -1.52 -2.52 12.58
N CYS A 133 -0.47 -3.34 12.62
CA CYS A 133 -0.53 -4.70 13.16
C CYS A 133 -0.93 -4.68 14.63
N PHE A 134 -0.29 -3.84 15.46
CA PHE A 134 -0.57 -3.80 16.89
C PHE A 134 -1.99 -3.29 17.18
N LYS A 135 -2.45 -2.21 16.52
CA LYS A 135 -3.83 -1.70 16.70
C LYS A 135 -4.89 -2.71 16.29
N SER A 136 -4.65 -3.45 15.21
CA SER A 136 -5.54 -4.53 14.74
C SER A 136 -5.42 -5.83 15.54
N GLY A 137 -4.62 -5.85 16.62
CA GLY A 137 -4.48 -6.98 17.54
C GLY A 137 -3.52 -8.06 17.06
N ASN A 138 -2.72 -7.80 16.04
CA ASN A 138 -1.76 -8.73 15.47
C ASN A 138 -0.36 -8.55 16.07
N ILE A 139 0.46 -9.59 15.98
CA ILE A 139 1.89 -9.53 16.25
C ILE A 139 2.61 -9.25 14.94
N CYS A 140 3.53 -8.29 14.95
CA CYS A 140 4.25 -7.82 13.78
C CYS A 140 5.64 -8.45 13.68
N ILE A 141 5.93 -9.10 12.56
CA ILE A 141 7.25 -9.58 12.16
C ILE A 141 7.73 -8.75 10.98
N LEU A 142 8.81 -8.03 11.16
CA LEU A 142 9.41 -7.14 10.18
C LEU A 142 10.67 -7.78 9.58
N ARG A 143 10.81 -7.73 8.27
CA ARG A 143 12.03 -8.12 7.56
C ARG A 143 12.35 -7.04 6.54
N SER A 144 13.34 -6.17 6.87
CA SER A 144 13.78 -5.10 5.99
C SER A 144 14.81 -5.57 4.96
N GLY A 145 14.92 -4.87 3.86
CA GLY A 145 16.05 -5.00 2.95
C GLY A 145 17.37 -4.70 3.66
N LYS A 146 18.46 -5.29 3.14
CA LYS A 146 19.82 -5.11 3.69
C LYS A 146 20.23 -3.63 3.76
N GLU A 147 19.80 -2.85 2.79
CA GLU A 147 20.10 -1.43 2.65
C GLU A 147 19.42 -0.53 3.69
N ALA A 148 18.34 -1.02 4.33
CA ALA A 148 17.55 -0.27 5.32
C ALA A 148 17.63 -0.88 6.74
N TYR A 149 18.42 -1.93 6.93
CA TYR A 149 18.41 -2.72 8.17
C TYR A 149 18.84 -1.92 9.39
N GLY A 150 19.86 -1.06 9.27
CA GLY A 150 20.32 -0.22 10.38
C GLY A 150 19.23 0.71 10.88
N SER A 151 18.53 1.36 9.95
CA SER A 151 17.38 2.22 10.21
C SER A 151 16.23 1.46 10.85
N ALA A 152 15.84 0.33 10.26
CA ALA A 152 14.77 -0.52 10.76
C ALA A 152 15.04 -1.00 12.20
N ARG A 153 16.29 -1.41 12.49
CA ARG A 153 16.70 -1.83 13.84
C ARG A 153 16.59 -0.70 14.85
N ALA A 154 17.04 0.51 14.49
CA ALA A 154 16.94 1.66 15.39
C ALA A 154 15.48 2.03 15.68
N ILE A 155 14.61 2.01 14.65
CA ILE A 155 13.17 2.25 14.79
C ILE A 155 12.52 1.20 15.68
N VAL A 156 12.72 -0.10 15.40
CA VAL A 156 12.15 -1.20 16.21
C VAL A 156 12.63 -1.12 17.67
N THR A 157 13.89 -0.76 17.89
CA THR A 157 14.42 -0.54 19.27
C THR A 157 13.67 0.57 19.98
N ALA A 158 13.34 1.67 19.29
CA ALA A 158 12.54 2.75 19.86
C ALA A 158 11.09 2.30 20.15
N LEU A 159 10.46 1.57 19.22
CA LEU A 159 9.09 1.04 19.40
C LEU A 159 9.02 0.08 20.60
N LYS A 160 9.98 -0.81 20.76
CA LYS A 160 10.07 -1.73 21.89
C LYS A 160 10.16 -0.99 23.25
N LYS A 161 10.94 0.10 23.31
CA LYS A 161 10.96 0.97 24.50
C LYS A 161 9.57 1.54 24.83
N GLY A 162 8.80 1.94 23.80
CA GLY A 162 7.42 2.40 23.97
C GLY A 162 6.50 1.32 24.52
N LEU A 163 6.55 0.10 23.98
CA LEU A 163 5.78 -1.05 24.46
C LEU A 163 6.11 -1.40 25.91
N ILE A 164 7.40 -1.47 26.26
CA ILE A 164 7.86 -1.72 27.65
C ILE A 164 7.34 -0.62 28.59
N THR A 165 7.38 0.65 28.17
CA THR A 165 6.84 1.77 28.96
C THR A 165 5.34 1.65 29.16
N ALA A 166 4.62 1.06 28.22
CA ALA A 166 3.20 0.73 28.34
C ALA A 166 2.90 -0.50 29.23
N GLY A 167 3.94 -1.18 29.77
CA GLY A 167 3.80 -2.41 30.55
C GLY A 167 3.48 -3.65 29.69
N LEU A 168 3.78 -3.60 28.40
CA LEU A 168 3.50 -4.69 27.45
C LEU A 168 4.77 -5.40 27.01
N SER A 169 4.60 -6.61 26.44
CA SER A 169 5.72 -7.35 25.86
C SER A 169 6.30 -6.60 24.66
N GLU A 170 7.63 -6.53 24.60
CA GLU A 170 8.35 -6.01 23.44
C GLU A 170 8.20 -6.91 22.19
N ASP A 171 7.77 -8.16 22.34
CA ASP A 171 7.64 -9.15 21.29
C ASP A 171 6.35 -8.96 20.44
N TYR A 172 5.53 -7.93 20.72
CA TYR A 172 4.50 -7.50 19.78
C TYR A 172 5.07 -6.95 18.47
N VAL A 173 6.34 -6.46 18.49
CA VAL A 173 7.04 -5.98 17.29
C VAL A 173 8.41 -6.63 17.23
N ASN A 174 8.65 -7.39 16.17
CA ASN A 174 9.88 -8.15 15.97
C ASN A 174 10.56 -7.78 14.65
N LEU A 175 11.89 -7.80 14.62
CA LEU A 175 12.70 -7.60 13.41
C LEU A 175 13.57 -8.82 13.19
N ILE A 176 13.51 -9.38 11.98
CA ILE A 176 14.42 -10.45 11.54
C ILE A 176 15.81 -9.88 11.37
N GLU A 177 16.80 -10.50 12.04
CA GLU A 177 18.18 -10.01 12.03
C GLU A 177 18.95 -10.42 10.78
N ASP A 178 18.63 -11.57 10.20
CA ASP A 178 19.20 -12.04 8.95
C ASP A 178 18.59 -11.29 7.76
N THR A 179 19.41 -10.57 7.01
CA THR A 179 19.01 -9.81 5.82
C THR A 179 19.26 -10.58 4.51
N THR A 180 19.67 -11.84 4.57
CA THR A 180 19.88 -12.67 3.37
C THR A 180 18.55 -13.13 2.77
N ARG A 181 18.59 -13.63 1.54
CA ARG A 181 17.39 -14.19 0.90
C ARG A 181 16.84 -15.42 1.63
N ALA A 182 17.70 -16.13 2.39
CA ALA A 182 17.29 -17.30 3.16
C ALA A 182 16.20 -16.93 4.19
N SER A 183 16.38 -15.85 4.95
CA SER A 183 15.39 -15.39 5.92
C SER A 183 14.05 -14.99 5.30
N ALA A 184 14.07 -14.44 4.08
CA ALA A 184 12.82 -14.14 3.36
C ALA A 184 12.09 -15.43 2.97
N ASN A 185 12.82 -16.45 2.48
CA ASN A 185 12.24 -17.76 2.17
C ASN A 185 11.71 -18.46 3.43
N GLU A 186 12.44 -18.38 4.55
CA GLU A 186 11.97 -18.91 5.84
C GLU A 186 10.63 -18.28 6.25
N LEU A 187 10.44 -16.96 6.06
CA LEU A 187 9.16 -16.30 6.34
C LEU A 187 8.05 -16.70 5.37
N MET A 188 8.38 -16.86 4.07
CA MET A 188 7.42 -17.28 3.05
C MET A 188 6.86 -18.67 3.31
N THR A 189 7.64 -19.53 3.97
CA THR A 189 7.29 -20.93 4.23
C THR A 189 7.07 -21.25 5.72
N ALA A 190 6.88 -20.22 6.56
CA ALA A 190 6.73 -20.34 8.01
C ALA A 190 5.32 -20.80 8.44
N GLU A 191 4.81 -21.88 7.85
CA GLU A 191 3.51 -22.46 8.20
C GLU A 191 3.41 -22.76 9.70
N GLY A 192 2.26 -22.44 10.29
CA GLY A 192 2.01 -22.58 11.72
C GLY A 192 2.64 -21.50 12.61
N TYR A 193 3.47 -20.63 12.06
CA TYR A 193 4.05 -19.48 12.76
C TYR A 193 3.57 -18.12 12.19
N VAL A 194 3.44 -18.00 10.88
CA VAL A 194 2.98 -16.80 10.18
C VAL A 194 1.60 -17.08 9.63
N ASP A 195 0.65 -16.20 9.95
CA ASP A 195 -0.74 -16.30 9.51
C ASP A 195 -1.00 -15.45 8.25
N LEU A 196 -0.19 -14.41 8.02
CA LEU A 196 -0.28 -13.54 6.86
C LEU A 196 1.08 -12.97 6.50
N LEU A 197 1.44 -13.00 5.22
CA LEU A 197 2.63 -12.36 4.64
C LEU A 197 2.23 -11.18 3.76
N ILE A 198 2.92 -10.05 3.90
CA ILE A 198 2.71 -8.85 3.07
C ILE A 198 4.06 -8.37 2.52
N PRO A 199 4.34 -8.54 1.22
CA PRO A 199 5.52 -7.97 0.59
C PRO A 199 5.34 -6.48 0.29
N ARG A 200 6.39 -5.68 0.49
CA ARG A 200 6.44 -4.23 0.25
C ARG A 200 7.73 -3.85 -0.48
N GLY A 201 7.79 -4.05 -1.77
CA GLY A 201 9.00 -3.77 -2.56
C GLY A 201 8.74 -3.71 -4.05
N GLY A 202 9.78 -3.88 -4.84
CA GLY A 202 9.68 -3.92 -6.30
C GLY A 202 9.03 -5.20 -6.82
N LYS A 203 8.67 -5.20 -8.11
CA LYS A 203 8.03 -6.33 -8.83
C LYS A 203 8.71 -7.68 -8.56
N GLY A 204 10.04 -7.69 -8.45
CA GLY A 204 10.80 -8.93 -8.19
C GLY A 204 10.54 -9.54 -6.82
N LEU A 205 10.45 -8.74 -5.75
CA LEU A 205 10.11 -9.21 -4.41
C LEU A 205 8.66 -9.71 -4.36
N ILE A 206 7.73 -8.92 -4.90
CA ILE A 206 6.31 -9.28 -4.91
C ILE A 206 6.11 -10.61 -5.64
N LYS A 207 6.68 -10.74 -6.84
CA LYS A 207 6.63 -11.98 -7.63
C LYS A 207 7.22 -13.17 -6.85
N ALA A 208 8.38 -12.99 -6.21
CA ALA A 208 9.01 -14.05 -5.43
C ALA A 208 8.12 -14.51 -4.25
N CYS A 209 7.45 -13.57 -3.56
CA CYS A 209 6.53 -13.91 -2.48
C CYS A 209 5.30 -14.66 -3.00
N VAL A 210 4.68 -14.20 -4.09
CA VAL A 210 3.48 -14.82 -4.68
C VAL A 210 3.76 -16.24 -5.18
N GLU A 211 4.92 -16.44 -5.81
CA GLU A 211 5.28 -17.74 -6.39
C GLU A 211 5.80 -18.77 -5.38
N ASN A 212 6.39 -18.32 -4.26
CA ASN A 212 7.08 -19.21 -3.33
C ASN A 212 6.47 -19.25 -1.92
N ALA A 213 5.54 -18.36 -1.56
CA ALA A 213 4.94 -18.42 -0.24
C ALA A 213 3.96 -19.60 -0.14
N THR A 214 4.12 -20.40 0.92
CA THR A 214 3.15 -21.41 1.34
C THR A 214 2.22 -20.87 2.42
N VAL A 215 2.59 -19.75 3.07
CA VAL A 215 1.69 -18.99 3.97
C VAL A 215 0.80 -18.05 3.15
N PRO A 216 -0.41 -17.70 3.64
CA PRO A 216 -1.26 -16.71 2.98
C PRO A 216 -0.52 -15.41 2.71
N CYS A 217 -0.58 -14.92 1.46
CA CYS A 217 0.13 -13.72 1.03
C CYS A 217 -0.85 -12.72 0.39
N ILE A 218 -0.78 -11.46 0.83
CA ILE A 218 -1.50 -10.37 0.17
C ILE A 218 -0.51 -9.60 -0.70
N GLU A 219 -0.76 -9.60 -2.01
CA GLU A 219 0.05 -8.83 -2.96
C GLU A 219 -0.19 -7.33 -2.81
N THR A 220 0.92 -6.56 -2.73
CA THR A 220 0.86 -5.14 -3.03
C THR A 220 1.22 -4.95 -4.49
N GLY A 221 0.28 -4.42 -5.28
CA GLY A 221 0.42 -4.34 -6.73
C GLY A 221 1.46 -3.31 -7.20
N THR A 222 2.01 -3.52 -8.41
CA THR A 222 2.59 -2.45 -9.23
C THR A 222 1.45 -1.61 -9.80
N GLY A 223 1.68 -0.32 -10.06
CA GLY A 223 0.65 0.60 -10.51
C GLY A 223 0.85 1.09 -11.94
N ILE A 224 0.23 0.42 -12.93
CA ILE A 224 0.11 0.99 -14.27
C ILE A 224 -1.24 1.70 -14.33
N CYS A 225 -1.32 2.86 -13.66
CA CYS A 225 -2.56 3.62 -13.54
C CYS A 225 -2.88 4.35 -14.84
N HIS A 226 -4.15 4.26 -15.27
CA HIS A 226 -4.63 4.90 -16.49
C HIS A 226 -5.52 6.11 -16.21
N ILE A 227 -5.43 7.11 -17.05
CA ILE A 227 -6.39 8.23 -17.10
C ILE A 227 -6.95 8.33 -18.49
N TYR A 228 -8.26 8.11 -18.62
CA TYR A 228 -8.99 8.32 -19.86
C TYR A 228 -9.65 9.70 -19.90
N ILE A 229 -9.38 10.45 -20.96
CA ILE A 229 -9.96 11.76 -21.22
C ILE A 229 -11.07 11.59 -22.26
N ASP A 230 -12.31 11.64 -21.76
CA ASP A 230 -13.51 11.45 -22.58
C ASP A 230 -13.78 12.66 -23.50
N LYS A 231 -14.53 12.44 -24.59
CA LYS A 231 -14.93 13.50 -25.55
C LYS A 231 -15.62 14.70 -24.92
N SER A 232 -16.33 14.50 -23.80
CA SER A 232 -17.04 15.55 -23.06
C SER A 232 -16.20 16.18 -21.95
N ALA A 233 -14.91 15.81 -21.82
CA ALA A 233 -14.06 16.28 -20.76
C ALA A 233 -13.86 17.80 -20.79
N ASN A 234 -13.87 18.42 -19.62
CA ASN A 234 -13.36 19.78 -19.47
C ASN A 234 -11.82 19.74 -19.56
N ILE A 235 -11.28 20.31 -20.63
CA ILE A 235 -9.84 20.29 -20.97
C ILE A 235 -8.98 20.84 -19.82
N GLU A 236 -9.38 21.95 -19.18
CA GLU A 236 -8.61 22.56 -18.09
C GLU A 236 -8.55 21.66 -16.85
N LYS A 237 -9.65 21.00 -16.50
CA LYS A 237 -9.67 20.00 -15.43
C LYS A 237 -8.79 18.80 -15.79
N ALA A 238 -8.92 18.27 -17.01
CA ALA A 238 -8.17 17.15 -17.49
C ALA A 238 -6.66 17.39 -17.42
N LEU A 239 -6.19 18.53 -17.91
CA LEU A 239 -4.77 18.89 -17.87
C LEU A 239 -4.23 18.98 -16.43
N LYS A 240 -4.99 19.55 -15.50
CA LYS A 240 -4.61 19.62 -14.09
C LYS A 240 -4.53 18.24 -13.45
N ILE A 241 -5.50 17.37 -13.74
CA ILE A 241 -5.55 15.99 -13.20
C ILE A 241 -4.36 15.18 -13.71
N VAL A 242 -4.14 15.16 -15.04
CA VAL A 242 -3.04 14.40 -15.66
C VAL A 242 -1.67 14.90 -15.18
N ASN A 243 -1.49 16.24 -15.15
CA ASN A 243 -0.25 16.82 -14.64
C ASN A 243 0.00 16.44 -13.18
N ASN A 244 -1.00 16.59 -12.30
CA ASN A 244 -0.87 16.17 -10.89
C ASN A 244 -0.59 14.68 -10.76
N ALA A 245 -1.32 13.85 -11.46
CA ALA A 245 -1.20 12.38 -11.39
C ALA A 245 0.19 11.89 -11.83
N LYS A 246 0.83 12.55 -12.80
CA LYS A 246 2.18 12.17 -13.25
C LYS A 246 3.29 12.87 -12.49
N THR A 247 3.14 14.16 -12.17
CA THR A 247 4.31 14.97 -11.80
C THR A 247 4.44 15.25 -10.30
N SER A 248 3.40 15.05 -9.50
CA SER A 248 3.47 15.29 -8.05
C SER A 248 4.46 14.34 -7.35
N ARG A 249 4.49 13.07 -7.75
CA ARG A 249 5.47 12.07 -7.29
C ARG A 249 5.46 10.89 -8.25
N PRO A 250 6.28 10.86 -9.31
CA PRO A 250 6.23 9.83 -10.34
C PRO A 250 6.64 8.44 -9.86
N SER A 251 7.43 8.36 -8.77
CA SER A 251 8.03 7.13 -8.26
C SER A 251 7.12 6.30 -7.33
N VAL A 252 5.80 6.48 -7.39
CA VAL A 252 4.83 5.73 -6.57
C VAL A 252 3.77 5.04 -7.44
N CYS A 253 3.23 3.92 -6.95
CA CYS A 253 2.33 3.05 -7.70
C CYS A 253 0.99 3.68 -8.11
N ASN A 254 0.56 4.77 -7.46
CA ASN A 254 -0.66 5.50 -7.81
C ASN A 254 -0.41 6.69 -8.77
N ALA A 255 0.84 6.89 -9.23
CA ALA A 255 1.14 7.84 -10.30
C ALA A 255 0.59 7.30 -11.63
N ALA A 256 0.07 8.19 -12.49
CA ALA A 256 -0.40 7.77 -13.79
C ALA A 256 0.78 7.40 -14.70
N GLU A 257 0.67 6.25 -15.36
CA GLU A 257 1.64 5.77 -16.33
C GLU A 257 1.12 5.84 -17.76
N VAL A 258 -0.22 5.80 -17.91
CA VAL A 258 -0.89 5.84 -19.22
C VAL A 258 -1.96 6.92 -19.24
N CYS A 259 -2.01 7.70 -20.32
CA CYS A 259 -3.09 8.63 -20.63
C CYS A 259 -3.73 8.25 -21.98
N LEU A 260 -5.03 7.95 -21.95
CA LEU A 260 -5.82 7.70 -23.16
C LEU A 260 -6.69 8.91 -23.46
N VAL A 261 -6.72 9.37 -24.70
CA VAL A 261 -7.47 10.56 -25.10
C VAL A 261 -8.48 10.19 -26.18
N HIS A 262 -9.74 10.54 -25.97
CA HIS A 262 -10.76 10.33 -27.01
C HIS A 262 -10.39 11.07 -28.30
N LYS A 263 -10.51 10.41 -29.44
CA LYS A 263 -10.12 10.94 -30.76
C LYS A 263 -10.67 12.32 -31.07
N ASP A 264 -11.92 12.62 -30.67
CA ASP A 264 -12.61 13.85 -31.00
C ASP A 264 -12.01 15.10 -30.34
N ILE A 265 -11.30 14.92 -29.22
CA ILE A 265 -10.64 16.01 -28.49
C ILE A 265 -9.11 15.94 -28.52
N ALA A 266 -8.55 14.90 -29.11
CA ALA A 266 -7.11 14.66 -29.13
C ALA A 266 -6.33 15.82 -29.77
N ALA A 267 -6.84 16.40 -30.85
CA ALA A 267 -6.21 17.53 -31.55
C ALA A 267 -6.14 18.81 -30.70
N GLU A 268 -7.06 18.98 -29.74
CA GLU A 268 -7.07 20.12 -28.82
C GLU A 268 -6.26 19.82 -27.55
N PHE A 269 -6.45 18.63 -26.96
CA PHE A 269 -5.87 18.28 -25.67
C PHE A 269 -4.35 17.99 -25.76
N LEU A 270 -3.91 17.21 -26.74
CA LEU A 270 -2.53 16.73 -26.81
C LEU A 270 -1.48 17.85 -26.95
N PRO A 271 -1.66 18.90 -27.78
CA PRO A 271 -0.69 19.99 -27.84
C PRO A 271 -0.55 20.74 -26.52
N ARG A 272 -1.64 20.89 -25.78
CA ARG A 272 -1.64 21.55 -24.46
C ARG A 272 -0.99 20.67 -23.39
N LEU A 273 -1.21 19.37 -23.43
CA LEU A 273 -0.50 18.42 -22.55
C LEU A 273 1.00 18.44 -22.81
N ALA A 274 1.40 18.44 -24.09
CA ALA A 274 2.82 18.48 -24.48
C ALA A 274 3.50 19.79 -23.97
N GLU A 275 2.81 20.92 -24.00
CA GLU A 275 3.37 22.18 -23.48
C GLU A 275 3.52 22.15 -21.95
N ILE A 276 2.57 21.57 -21.20
CA ILE A 276 2.66 21.41 -19.74
C ILE A 276 3.79 20.44 -19.34
N PHE A 277 4.02 19.42 -20.14
CA PHE A 277 5.03 18.40 -19.89
C PHE A 277 6.41 18.72 -20.43
N LYS A 278 6.51 19.78 -21.25
CA LYS A 278 7.76 20.22 -21.87
C LYS A 278 8.91 20.27 -20.85
N ASP A 279 10.05 19.74 -21.26
CA ASP A 279 11.29 19.66 -20.47
C ASP A 279 11.19 18.90 -19.14
N ARG A 280 10.04 18.28 -18.85
CA ARG A 280 9.83 17.59 -17.59
C ARG A 280 9.38 16.13 -17.73
N VAL A 281 8.45 15.84 -18.63
CA VAL A 281 7.89 14.49 -18.83
C VAL A 281 8.08 14.07 -20.27
N GLU A 282 8.74 12.93 -20.49
CA GLU A 282 8.82 12.28 -21.79
C GLU A 282 7.45 11.67 -22.14
N ILE A 283 6.88 12.08 -23.26
CA ILE A 283 5.66 11.46 -23.80
C ILE A 283 6.07 10.38 -24.79
N ARG A 284 5.64 9.15 -24.53
CA ARG A 284 5.68 8.03 -25.48
C ARG A 284 4.32 7.87 -26.11
N GLY A 285 4.19 8.29 -27.36
CA GLY A 285 2.91 8.37 -28.07
C GLY A 285 2.68 7.21 -29.03
N ASP A 286 1.45 6.73 -29.12
CA ASP A 286 1.04 5.86 -30.21
C ASP A 286 1.15 6.58 -31.59
N LYS A 287 0.85 5.87 -32.69
CA LYS A 287 0.93 6.43 -34.03
C LYS A 287 0.00 7.64 -34.22
N ALA A 288 -1.14 7.70 -33.55
CA ALA A 288 -2.09 8.80 -33.67
C ALA A 288 -1.59 10.03 -32.89
N VAL A 289 -1.07 9.84 -31.68
CA VAL A 289 -0.43 10.89 -30.89
C VAL A 289 0.76 11.52 -31.62
N CYS A 290 1.65 10.71 -32.19
CA CYS A 290 2.84 11.17 -32.92
C CYS A 290 2.49 11.97 -34.23
N LYS A 291 1.28 11.86 -34.73
CA LYS A 291 0.80 12.74 -35.83
C LYS A 291 0.36 14.11 -35.35
N ILE A 292 0.00 14.26 -34.08
CA ILE A 292 -0.55 15.51 -33.53
C ILE A 292 0.54 16.30 -32.81
N ILE A 293 1.41 15.62 -32.06
CA ILE A 293 2.49 16.24 -31.28
C ILE A 293 3.84 15.56 -31.57
N ASN A 294 4.93 16.28 -31.28
CA ASN A 294 6.26 15.67 -31.28
C ASN A 294 6.44 14.82 -30.01
N ALA A 295 6.30 13.52 -30.12
CA ALA A 295 6.46 12.55 -29.03
C ALA A 295 7.43 11.43 -29.46
N VAL A 296 8.02 10.74 -28.49
CA VAL A 296 8.76 9.51 -28.74
C VAL A 296 7.76 8.42 -29.15
N PRO A 297 7.98 7.69 -30.27
CA PRO A 297 7.09 6.59 -30.63
C PRO A 297 7.02 5.55 -29.53
N ALA A 298 5.82 5.24 -29.05
CA ALA A 298 5.61 4.20 -28.05
C ALA A 298 5.79 2.81 -28.68
N ALA A 299 6.46 1.92 -27.94
CA ALA A 299 6.39 0.48 -28.15
C ALA A 299 5.13 -0.09 -27.47
N GLU A 300 4.72 -1.29 -27.82
CA GLU A 300 3.54 -1.94 -27.20
C GLU A 300 3.76 -2.15 -25.69
N GLU A 301 4.97 -2.52 -25.32
CA GLU A 301 5.38 -2.75 -23.92
C GLU A 301 5.37 -1.48 -23.06
N ASP A 302 5.36 -0.28 -23.66
CA ASP A 302 5.27 0.97 -22.91
C ASP A 302 3.92 1.11 -22.18
N PHE A 303 2.85 0.52 -22.73
CA PHE A 303 1.54 0.49 -22.09
C PHE A 303 1.42 -0.54 -20.96
N ASP A 304 2.37 -1.48 -20.87
CA ASP A 304 2.50 -2.50 -19.81
C ASP A 304 3.62 -2.17 -18.80
N THR A 305 4.13 -0.92 -18.84
CA THR A 305 5.31 -0.52 -18.06
C THR A 305 4.95 0.45 -16.96
N GLU A 306 5.31 0.09 -15.71
CA GLU A 306 5.37 1.01 -14.59
C GLU A 306 6.72 1.74 -14.65
N PHE A 307 6.76 2.94 -15.23
CA PHE A 307 8.00 3.70 -15.44
C PHE A 307 8.62 4.19 -14.14
N LEU A 308 7.79 4.57 -13.17
CA LEU A 308 8.22 5.16 -11.89
C LEU A 308 9.11 6.41 -12.08
N ASP A 309 8.99 7.09 -13.21
CA ASP A 309 9.77 8.23 -13.64
C ASP A 309 8.89 9.24 -14.40
N TYR A 310 9.47 10.33 -14.82
CA TYR A 310 8.82 11.36 -15.65
C TYR A 310 8.67 10.89 -17.11
N ILE A 311 8.08 9.72 -17.30
CA ILE A 311 7.74 9.13 -18.60
C ILE A 311 6.26 8.74 -18.55
N MET A 312 5.50 9.02 -19.62
CA MET A 312 4.09 8.65 -19.72
C MET A 312 3.78 8.11 -21.10
N ALA A 313 3.17 6.94 -21.18
CA ALA A 313 2.59 6.42 -22.42
C ALA A 313 1.27 7.15 -22.71
N VAL A 314 1.06 7.57 -23.96
CA VAL A 314 -0.14 8.30 -24.38
C VAL A 314 -0.71 7.66 -25.63
N GLY A 315 -2.00 7.35 -25.61
CA GLY A 315 -2.72 6.76 -26.74
C GLY A 315 -4.00 7.51 -27.08
N VAL A 316 -4.48 7.34 -28.31
CA VAL A 316 -5.78 7.84 -28.77
C VAL A 316 -6.78 6.70 -28.79
N ALA A 317 -7.88 6.85 -28.03
CA ALA A 317 -8.98 5.90 -28.01
C ALA A 317 -10.09 6.31 -28.99
N GLU A 318 -10.63 5.36 -29.75
CA GLU A 318 -11.72 5.57 -30.69
C GLU A 318 -13.07 5.84 -30.01
N SER A 319 -13.27 5.28 -28.81
CA SER A 319 -14.49 5.40 -28.00
C SER A 319 -14.20 5.12 -26.52
N LEU A 320 -15.20 5.30 -25.66
CA LEU A 320 -15.15 4.91 -24.26
C LEU A 320 -14.88 3.40 -24.10
N GLU A 321 -15.58 2.57 -24.87
CA GLU A 321 -15.42 1.10 -24.80
C GLU A 321 -14.03 0.65 -25.28
N ASP A 322 -13.41 1.42 -26.18
CA ASP A 322 -12.05 1.18 -26.62
C ASP A 322 -11.04 1.47 -25.50
N ALA A 323 -11.20 2.59 -24.82
CA ALA A 323 -10.42 2.92 -23.63
C ALA A 323 -10.60 1.88 -22.50
N GLU A 324 -11.83 1.42 -22.26
CA GLU A 324 -12.11 0.37 -21.26
C GLU A 324 -11.42 -0.96 -21.62
N ARG A 325 -11.43 -1.35 -22.91
CA ARG A 325 -10.68 -2.54 -23.37
C ARG A 325 -9.19 -2.39 -23.15
N HIS A 326 -8.64 -1.23 -23.47
CA HIS A 326 -7.23 -0.94 -23.25
C HIS A 326 -6.87 -1.05 -21.77
N ILE A 327 -7.66 -0.43 -20.89
CA ILE A 327 -7.48 -0.51 -19.45
C ILE A 327 -7.56 -1.96 -18.95
N ALA A 328 -8.52 -2.73 -19.44
CA ALA A 328 -8.67 -4.14 -19.05
C ALA A 328 -7.48 -5.02 -19.45
N LEU A 329 -6.75 -4.66 -20.53
CA LEU A 329 -5.60 -5.41 -21.02
C LEU A 329 -4.28 -4.97 -20.39
N HIS A 330 -4.09 -3.67 -20.14
CA HIS A 330 -2.79 -3.07 -19.80
C HIS A 330 -2.71 -2.54 -18.36
N SER A 331 -3.85 -2.23 -17.70
CA SER A 331 -3.84 -1.79 -16.31
C SER A 331 -3.52 -2.95 -15.36
N THR A 332 -2.79 -2.64 -14.31
CA THR A 332 -2.61 -3.55 -13.17
C THR A 332 -3.82 -3.58 -12.24
N HIS A 333 -4.91 -2.91 -12.61
CA HIS A 333 -6.12 -2.76 -11.81
C HIS A 333 -5.88 -2.08 -10.45
N HIS A 334 -4.90 -1.17 -10.41
CA HIS A 334 -4.58 -0.40 -9.21
C HIS A 334 -5.52 0.81 -9.08
N SER A 335 -5.40 1.79 -9.96
CA SER A 335 -6.18 3.04 -9.90
C SER A 335 -6.37 3.58 -11.30
N ASP A 336 -7.61 3.63 -11.77
CA ASP A 336 -7.92 4.11 -13.10
C ASP A 336 -8.99 5.22 -13.05
N CYS A 337 -8.87 6.20 -13.94
CA CYS A 337 -9.67 7.42 -13.92
C CYS A 337 -10.32 7.69 -15.27
N ILE A 338 -11.55 8.17 -15.24
CA ILE A 338 -12.18 8.89 -16.36
C ILE A 338 -12.29 10.38 -16.04
N VAL A 339 -11.95 11.23 -17.00
CA VAL A 339 -12.27 12.66 -16.94
C VAL A 339 -13.36 12.95 -17.94
N THR A 340 -14.55 13.35 -17.47
CA THR A 340 -15.75 13.54 -18.28
C THR A 340 -16.74 14.49 -17.61
N GLU A 341 -17.52 15.22 -18.40
CA GLU A 341 -18.70 15.97 -17.92
C GLU A 341 -20.00 15.18 -18.21
N ASP A 342 -19.92 14.04 -18.90
CA ASP A 342 -21.06 13.16 -19.17
C ASP A 342 -21.24 12.14 -18.03
N MET A 343 -22.30 12.30 -17.25
CA MET A 343 -22.64 11.42 -16.12
C MET A 343 -22.96 9.99 -16.56
N ALA A 344 -23.46 9.79 -17.79
CA ALA A 344 -23.72 8.46 -18.31
C ALA A 344 -22.41 7.74 -18.65
N ALA A 345 -21.45 8.44 -19.25
CA ALA A 345 -20.10 7.92 -19.50
C ALA A 345 -19.39 7.60 -18.18
N ALA A 346 -19.50 8.47 -17.17
CA ALA A 346 -18.94 8.24 -15.84
C ALA A 346 -19.52 6.97 -15.18
N ALA A 347 -20.85 6.83 -15.21
CA ALA A 347 -21.54 5.65 -14.65
C ALA A 347 -21.16 4.36 -15.40
N HIS A 348 -21.07 4.41 -16.73
CA HIS A 348 -20.64 3.29 -17.54
C HIS A 348 -19.22 2.85 -17.21
N PHE A 349 -18.28 3.80 -17.19
CA PHE A 349 -16.87 3.54 -16.86
C PHE A 349 -16.70 2.91 -15.46
N THR A 350 -17.36 3.49 -14.45
CA THR A 350 -17.25 2.97 -13.07
C THR A 350 -17.88 1.59 -12.89
N ALA A 351 -18.84 1.22 -13.71
CA ALA A 351 -19.44 -0.12 -13.72
C ALA A 351 -18.58 -1.17 -14.46
N ARG A 352 -17.78 -0.73 -15.46
CA ARG A 352 -17.03 -1.63 -16.34
C ARG A 352 -15.58 -1.80 -15.95
N VAL A 353 -14.93 -0.74 -15.46
CA VAL A 353 -13.53 -0.79 -15.05
C VAL A 353 -13.42 -1.43 -13.67
N ASP A 354 -12.77 -2.59 -13.61
CA ASP A 354 -12.62 -3.40 -12.40
C ASP A 354 -11.24 -3.18 -11.76
N SER A 355 -10.98 -1.95 -11.32
CA SER A 355 -9.76 -1.57 -10.59
C SER A 355 -10.03 -1.38 -9.10
N ALA A 356 -8.98 -1.48 -8.27
CA ALA A 356 -9.09 -1.33 -6.83
C ALA A 356 -9.62 0.05 -6.43
N ALA A 357 -9.27 1.08 -7.21
CA ALA A 357 -9.85 2.42 -7.10
C ALA A 357 -10.22 2.94 -8.49
N VAL A 358 -11.46 3.35 -8.67
CA VAL A 358 -11.98 3.93 -9.93
C VAL A 358 -12.39 5.37 -9.67
N TYR A 359 -11.83 6.30 -10.43
CA TYR A 359 -12.00 7.73 -10.25
C TYR A 359 -12.83 8.36 -11.35
N VAL A 360 -13.64 9.33 -10.99
CA VAL A 360 -14.29 10.26 -11.90
C VAL A 360 -13.80 11.67 -11.57
N ASN A 361 -13.17 12.34 -12.52
CA ASN A 361 -12.70 13.72 -12.39
C ASN A 361 -11.74 13.98 -11.20
N ALA A 362 -10.93 13.01 -10.83
CA ALA A 362 -9.95 13.13 -9.75
C ALA A 362 -8.63 12.43 -10.10
N SER A 363 -7.55 12.91 -9.52
CA SER A 363 -6.21 12.32 -9.69
C SER A 363 -6.11 10.94 -9.04
N THR A 364 -5.45 9.99 -9.70
CA THR A 364 -5.15 8.67 -9.15
C THR A 364 -4.26 8.74 -7.89
N ARG A 365 -3.60 9.89 -7.67
CA ARG A 365 -2.77 10.17 -6.49
C ARG A 365 -3.53 10.11 -5.16
N PHE A 366 -4.85 10.17 -5.16
CA PHE A 366 -5.67 10.01 -3.97
C PHE A 366 -5.76 8.55 -3.47
N THR A 367 -5.29 7.55 -4.22
CA THR A 367 -5.21 6.15 -3.73
C THR A 367 -4.06 6.04 -2.73
N ASP A 368 -4.30 6.47 -1.51
CA ASP A 368 -3.33 6.56 -0.42
C ASP A 368 -4.06 6.39 0.92
N GLY A 369 -3.46 5.68 1.86
CA GLY A 369 -4.08 5.42 3.16
C GLY A 369 -4.35 6.68 3.97
N GLY A 370 -3.48 7.70 3.89
CA GLY A 370 -3.69 8.99 4.54
C GLY A 370 -4.88 9.73 3.94
N GLU A 371 -4.94 9.81 2.61
CA GLU A 371 -6.04 10.47 1.88
C GLU A 371 -7.39 9.75 2.08
N PHE A 372 -7.38 8.42 2.26
CA PHE A 372 -8.59 7.63 2.55
C PHE A 372 -8.98 7.62 4.03
N GLY A 373 -8.25 8.36 4.88
CA GLY A 373 -8.55 8.45 6.31
C GLY A 373 -8.15 7.22 7.12
N LEU A 374 -7.23 6.39 6.61
CA LEU A 374 -6.75 5.18 7.28
C LEU A 374 -5.55 5.44 8.21
N GLY A 375 -5.11 6.68 8.35
CA GLY A 375 -3.95 7.11 9.13
C GLY A 375 -2.63 6.71 8.48
N CYS A 376 -2.32 5.42 8.47
CA CYS A 376 -1.22 4.80 7.72
C CYS A 376 -1.77 3.74 6.76
N GLU A 377 -0.92 3.22 5.86
CA GLU A 377 -1.28 2.09 5.02
C GLU A 377 -0.23 0.98 5.06
N MET A 378 -0.69 -0.25 5.01
CA MET A 378 0.17 -1.42 4.83
C MET A 378 0.61 -1.57 3.36
N GLY A 379 -0.08 -0.93 2.44
CA GLY A 379 0.11 -0.93 1.01
C GLY A 379 -1.21 -0.94 0.27
N ILE A 380 -1.13 -0.98 -1.05
CA ILE A 380 -2.29 -1.01 -1.92
C ILE A 380 -2.29 -2.36 -2.64
N SER A 381 -3.34 -3.13 -2.41
CA SER A 381 -3.52 -4.45 -3.04
C SER A 381 -4.42 -4.34 -4.27
N THR A 382 -4.05 -5.06 -5.32
CA THR A 382 -4.88 -5.18 -6.53
C THR A 382 -5.58 -6.54 -6.64
N GLN A 383 -5.26 -7.48 -5.75
CA GLN A 383 -5.92 -8.79 -5.73
C GLN A 383 -7.39 -8.70 -5.28
N LYS A 384 -8.21 -9.64 -5.74
CA LYS A 384 -9.64 -9.65 -5.41
C LYS A 384 -9.96 -10.36 -4.11
N LEU A 385 -9.09 -11.27 -3.67
CA LEU A 385 -9.31 -12.06 -2.48
C LEU A 385 -8.83 -11.32 -1.24
N HIS A 386 -9.71 -11.16 -0.26
CA HIS A 386 -9.56 -10.52 1.04
C HIS A 386 -9.40 -8.99 0.95
N ALA A 387 -8.16 -8.45 0.80
CA ALA A 387 -7.92 -7.01 0.77
C ALA A 387 -7.75 -6.49 -0.65
N ARG A 388 -8.40 -5.38 -1.00
CA ARG A 388 -8.28 -4.71 -2.29
C ARG A 388 -8.30 -3.19 -2.09
N GLY A 389 -7.36 -2.48 -2.72
CA GLY A 389 -7.13 -1.06 -2.50
C GLY A 389 -6.16 -0.79 -1.35
N PRO A 390 -6.14 0.43 -0.79
CA PRO A 390 -5.33 0.78 0.36
C PRO A 390 -5.69 -0.08 1.57
N MET A 391 -4.69 -0.73 2.17
CA MET A 391 -4.86 -1.62 3.32
C MET A 391 -4.58 -0.86 4.61
N GLY A 392 -5.61 -0.68 5.42
CA GLY A 392 -5.55 -0.12 6.77
C GLY A 392 -5.76 -1.19 7.84
N LEU A 393 -6.42 -0.79 8.94
CA LEU A 393 -6.67 -1.66 10.09
C LEU A 393 -7.60 -2.83 9.78
N CYS A 394 -8.67 -2.59 9.00
CA CYS A 394 -9.70 -3.59 8.75
C CYS A 394 -9.19 -4.77 7.93
N GLU A 395 -8.28 -4.51 7.00
CA GLU A 395 -7.69 -5.50 6.09
C GLU A 395 -6.69 -6.43 6.82
N LEU A 396 -6.23 -6.04 8.02
CA LEU A 396 -5.41 -6.89 8.90
C LEU A 396 -6.24 -7.74 9.87
N ASN A 397 -7.56 -7.80 9.67
CA ASN A 397 -8.49 -8.61 10.45
C ASN A 397 -9.22 -9.61 9.55
N THR A 398 -9.61 -10.72 10.15
CA THR A 398 -10.57 -11.68 9.61
C THR A 398 -11.80 -11.72 10.50
N TYR A 399 -12.60 -12.76 10.42
CA TYR A 399 -13.79 -12.89 11.26
C TYR A 399 -13.94 -14.30 11.79
N LYS A 400 -14.70 -14.42 12.88
CA LYS A 400 -15.23 -15.70 13.39
C LYS A 400 -16.70 -15.59 13.68
N TYR A 401 -17.39 -16.71 13.74
CA TYR A 401 -18.78 -16.78 14.19
C TYR A 401 -18.83 -17.09 15.68
N VAL A 402 -19.59 -16.29 16.44
CA VAL A 402 -19.96 -16.57 17.83
C VAL A 402 -21.44 -16.94 17.84
N ILE A 403 -21.72 -18.15 18.29
CA ILE A 403 -23.06 -18.72 18.22
C ILE A 403 -23.54 -19.00 19.64
N ASN A 404 -24.60 -18.31 20.05
CA ASN A 404 -25.20 -18.45 21.38
C ASN A 404 -26.54 -19.20 21.27
N GLY A 405 -26.63 -20.30 21.98
CA GLY A 405 -27.82 -21.11 22.03
C GLY A 405 -28.23 -21.46 23.45
N ASN A 406 -29.40 -22.04 23.61
CA ASN A 406 -29.93 -22.59 24.87
C ASN A 406 -30.40 -24.02 24.66
N GLY A 407 -29.43 -24.94 24.44
CA GLY A 407 -29.71 -26.34 24.19
C GLY A 407 -30.24 -26.67 22.78
N HIS A 408 -29.97 -25.82 21.79
CA HIS A 408 -30.34 -26.05 20.39
C HIS A 408 -29.63 -27.28 19.84
N ILE A 409 -30.40 -28.14 19.17
CA ILE A 409 -29.92 -29.32 18.43
C ILE A 409 -30.43 -29.22 17.00
N ARG A 410 -29.72 -29.88 16.08
CA ARG A 410 -30.10 -29.99 14.66
C ARG A 410 -30.77 -31.32 14.38
#